data_2a57174ff3b5a4ef4c897e55ce8bf047
#
_entry.id   2a57174ff3b5a4ef4c897e55ce8bf047
#
_cell.length_a   1.000
_cell.length_b   1.000
_cell.length_c   1.000
_cell.angle_alpha   90.00
_cell.angle_beta   90.00
_cell.angle_gamma   90.00
#
_symmetry.space_group_name_H-M   'P 1'
#
loop_
_entity.id
_entity.type
_entity.pdbx_description
1 polymer ?
#
loop_
_entity_poly.entity_id
_entity_poly.type
_entity_poly.pdbx_seq_one_letter_code
_entity_poly.pdbx_strand_id
1 'polypeptide(L)' 'MWMNILITYDVSTSDPAGQKRLRRVAKACEAYGQRVQKSVFECRLTETLLEKLKQRLPLHPPPRAGED' A
#
# COMPACT_ATOMS: atom_id res chain seq x y z
N MET A 1 16.59 -11.35 1.11
CA MET A 1 16.31 -11.32 -0.33
C MET A 1 15.27 -10.27 -0.64
N TRP A 2 15.52 -9.46 -1.65
CA TRP A 2 14.63 -8.35 -2.00
C TRP A 2 13.58 -8.80 -2.99
N MET A 3 12.37 -8.29 -2.80
CA MET A 3 11.24 -8.58 -3.68
C MET A 3 10.67 -7.29 -4.21
N ASN A 4 10.27 -7.31 -5.48
CA ASN A 4 9.51 -6.19 -6.04
C ASN A 4 8.04 -6.51 -5.89
N ILE A 5 7.34 -5.66 -5.16
CA ILE A 5 5.93 -5.89 -4.84
C ILE A 5 5.12 -4.73 -5.37
N LEU A 6 4.06 -5.07 -6.09
CA LEU A 6 3.13 -4.08 -6.58
C LEU A 6 1.94 -4.05 -5.65
N ILE A 7 1.71 -2.90 -5.05
CA ILE A 7 0.62 -2.71 -4.11
C ILE A 7 -0.44 -1.86 -4.77
N THR A 8 -1.65 -2.39 -4.86
CA THR A 8 -2.79 -1.63 -5.34
C THR A 8 -3.74 -1.40 -4.19
N TYR A 9 -4.16 -0.16 -4.02
CA TYR A 9 -5.06 0.19 -2.93
C TYR A 9 -6.30 0.85 -3.53
N ASP A 10 -7.37 0.09 -3.55
CA ASP A 10 -8.62 0.55 -4.15
C ASP A 10 -9.45 1.25 -3.10
N VAL A 11 -9.64 2.54 -3.29
CA VAL A 11 -10.37 3.35 -2.32
C VAL A 11 -11.16 4.40 -3.07
N SER A 12 -12.32 4.75 -2.53
CA SER A 12 -13.14 5.80 -3.12
C SER A 12 -12.49 7.15 -2.87
N THR A 13 -12.14 7.84 -3.95
CA THR A 13 -11.51 9.16 -3.82
C THR A 13 -12.53 10.29 -3.79
N SER A 14 -13.82 9.98 -3.96
CA SER A 14 -14.87 10.98 -3.80
C SER A 14 -15.20 11.21 -2.34
N ASP A 15 -14.72 10.33 -1.46
CA ASP A 15 -14.94 10.42 -0.03
C ASP A 15 -13.69 11.01 0.62
N PRO A 16 -13.82 12.10 1.40
CA PRO A 16 -12.64 12.69 2.06
C PRO A 16 -11.89 11.70 2.93
N ALA A 17 -12.59 10.79 3.60
CA ALA A 17 -11.93 9.76 4.40
C ALA A 17 -11.11 8.83 3.53
N GLY A 18 -11.63 8.49 2.35
CA GLY A 18 -10.91 7.65 1.41
C GLY A 18 -9.65 8.32 0.89
N GLN A 19 -9.75 9.61 0.57
CA GLN A 19 -8.60 10.37 0.12
C GLN A 19 -7.52 10.43 1.19
N LYS A 20 -7.92 10.60 2.44
CA LYS A 20 -7.00 10.67 3.55
C LYS A 20 -6.28 9.34 3.73
N ARG A 21 -7.01 8.22 3.62
CA ARG A 21 -6.42 6.90 3.72
C ARG A 21 -5.43 6.66 2.59
N LEU A 22 -5.82 7.03 1.37
CA LEU A 22 -4.94 6.86 0.23
C LEU A 22 -3.64 7.64 0.43
N ARG A 23 -3.75 8.84 0.96
CA ARG A 23 -2.57 9.66 1.22
C ARG A 23 -1.64 8.99 2.21
N ARG A 24 -2.19 8.38 3.26
CA ARG A 24 -1.39 7.65 4.25
C ARG A 24 -0.73 6.42 3.63
N VAL A 25 -1.48 5.69 2.82
CA VAL A 25 -0.93 4.52 2.15
C VAL A 25 0.20 4.93 1.21
N ALA A 26 -0.02 6.00 0.45
CA ALA A 26 1.00 6.49 -0.46
C ALA A 26 2.27 6.85 0.29
N LYS A 27 2.14 7.56 1.40
CA LYS A 27 3.28 7.98 2.18
C LYS A 27 4.05 6.78 2.73
N ALA A 28 3.35 5.78 3.23
CA ALA A 28 3.99 4.58 3.74
C ALA A 28 4.69 3.81 2.63
N CYS A 29 4.04 3.66 1.49
CA CYS A 29 4.61 2.92 0.38
C CYS A 29 5.79 3.64 -0.25
N GLU A 30 5.73 4.96 -0.32
CA GLU A 30 6.81 5.73 -0.91
C GLU A 30 8.09 5.67 -0.08
N ALA A 31 7.96 5.32 1.19
CA ALA A 31 9.14 5.11 2.02
C ALA A 31 9.92 3.87 1.59
N TYR A 32 9.28 2.96 0.87
CA TYR A 32 9.93 1.72 0.44
C TYR A 32 10.01 1.60 -1.08
N GLY A 33 9.46 2.55 -1.80
CA GLY A 33 9.44 2.46 -3.25
C GLY A 33 8.90 3.72 -3.87
N GLN A 34 8.10 3.56 -4.91
CA GLN A 34 7.58 4.72 -5.61
C GLN A 34 6.14 4.50 -6.01
N ARG A 35 5.44 5.61 -6.21
CA ARG A 35 4.08 5.62 -6.68
C ARG A 35 4.11 5.62 -8.20
N VAL A 36 3.53 4.58 -8.81
CA VAL A 36 3.53 4.49 -10.27
C VAL A 36 2.21 4.94 -10.87
N GLN A 37 1.13 4.86 -10.10
CA GLN A 37 -0.15 5.41 -10.46
C GLN A 37 -0.81 5.91 -9.19
N LYS A 38 -1.97 6.54 -9.32
CA LYS A 38 -2.64 7.19 -8.20
C LYS A 38 -2.77 6.28 -6.99
N SER A 39 -3.12 5.02 -7.21
CA SER A 39 -3.30 4.07 -6.11
C SER A 39 -2.50 2.80 -6.33
N VAL A 40 -1.43 2.89 -7.11
CA VAL A 40 -0.57 1.74 -7.38
C VAL A 40 0.85 2.13 -6.99
N PHE A 41 1.48 1.28 -6.20
CA PHE A 41 2.80 1.56 -5.65
C PHE A 41 3.72 0.38 -5.90
N GLU A 42 4.93 0.67 -6.33
CA GLU A 42 5.95 -0.34 -6.53
C GLU A 42 6.95 -0.23 -5.40
N CYS A 43 7.06 -1.28 -4.61
CA CYS A 43 7.92 -1.29 -3.43
C CYS A 43 8.95 -2.40 -3.54
N ARG A 44 10.15 -2.13 -3.04
CA ARG A 44 11.20 -3.12 -2.99
C ARG A 44 11.44 -3.47 -1.53
N LEU A 45 11.10 -4.71 -1.16
CA LEU A 45 11.02 -5.09 0.24
C LEU A 45 11.59 -6.48 0.46
N THR A 46 12.07 -6.72 1.67
CA THR A 46 12.25 -8.06 2.17
C THR A 46 10.96 -8.51 2.83
N GLU A 47 10.86 -9.78 3.18
CA GLU A 47 9.67 -10.27 3.88
C GLU A 47 9.45 -9.52 5.19
N THR A 48 10.53 -9.26 5.90
CA THR A 48 10.45 -8.54 7.17
C THR A 48 9.91 -7.14 6.96
N LEU A 49 10.41 -6.45 5.94
CA LEU A 49 9.96 -5.10 5.65
C LEU A 49 8.52 -5.10 5.17
N LEU A 50 8.13 -6.13 4.44
CA LEU A 50 6.75 -6.24 3.97
C LEU A 50 5.79 -6.35 5.16
N GLU A 51 6.15 -7.14 6.17
CA GLU A 51 5.32 -7.25 7.34
C GLU A 51 5.21 -5.93 8.08
N LYS A 52 6.32 -5.20 8.18
CA LYS A 52 6.30 -3.88 8.81
C LYS A 52 5.43 -2.91 8.05
N LEU A 53 5.51 -2.96 6.73
CA LEU A 53 4.69 -2.08 5.89
C LEU A 53 3.21 -2.39 6.07
N LYS A 54 2.85 -3.67 6.10
CA LYS A 54 1.46 -4.06 6.30
C LYS A 54 0.91 -3.50 7.59
N GLN A 55 1.71 -3.50 8.64
CA GLN A 55 1.27 -2.98 9.93
C GLN A 55 1.05 -1.48 9.92
N ARG A 56 1.75 -0.78 9.03
CA ARG A 56 1.62 0.67 8.93
C ARG A 56 0.48 1.12 8.05
N LEU A 57 -0.02 0.24 7.19
CA LEU A 57 -1.09 0.61 6.28
C LEU A 57 -2.42 0.62 7.00
N PRO A 58 -3.23 1.66 6.81
CA PRO A 58 -4.55 1.73 7.43
C PRO A 58 -5.55 0.89 6.64
N LEU A 59 -5.32 -0.41 6.60
CA LEU A 59 -6.14 -1.33 5.82
C LEU A 59 -7.29 -1.85 6.66
N HIS A 60 -8.49 -1.65 6.15
CA HIS A 60 -9.65 -2.15 6.84
C HIS A 60 -10.81 -2.20 5.87
N PRO A 61 -11.18 -3.36 5.38
CA PRO A 61 -10.57 -4.66 5.71
C PRO A 61 -9.18 -4.80 5.11
N PRO A 62 -8.38 -5.75 5.62
CA PRO A 62 -7.04 -5.96 5.07
C PRO A 62 -7.14 -6.40 3.60
N PRO A 63 -6.08 -6.17 2.83
CA PRO A 63 -6.09 -6.58 1.43
C PRO A 63 -6.24 -8.08 1.32
N ARG A 64 -6.92 -8.48 0.27
CA ARG A 64 -7.17 -9.88 0.05
C ARG A 64 -6.15 -10.48 -0.89
N ALA A 65 -4.94 -10.19 -0.66
CA ALA A 65 -3.88 -10.66 -1.55
C ALA A 65 -3.97 -12.16 -1.72
N GLY A 66 -4.19 -12.59 -2.93
CA GLY A 66 -4.23 -14.01 -3.25
C GLY A 66 -5.44 -14.73 -2.74
N GLU A 67 -6.39 -14.02 -2.21
CA GLU A 67 -7.52 -14.65 -1.67
C GLU A 67 -8.67 -14.61 -2.56
N ASP A 68 -9.22 -15.13 -2.53
CA ASP A 68 -10.18 -15.03 -3.25
C ASP A 68 -10.63 -14.85 -3.60
#